data_2726225661c2d19d64f7754b91cc0143
#
_entry.id   2726225661c2d19d64f7754b91cc0143
#
_cell.length_a   1.000
_cell.length_b   1.000
_cell.length_c   1.000
_cell.angle_alpha   90.00
_cell.angle_beta   90.00
_cell.angle_gamma   90.00
#
_symmetry.space_group_name_H-M   'P 1'
#
loop_
_entity.id
_entity.type
_entity.pdbx_description
1 polymer ?
#
loop_
_entity_poly.entity_id
_entity_poly.type
_entity_poly.pdbx_seq_one_letter_code
_entity_poly.pdbx_strand_id
1 'polypeptide(L)'
;MMTNAQMEQIPGFLFFDHIAVSVRPGELEAHVQAYKTMGFKELHREEILGTDQVREVLLRVGDGPNLLQLIEPLNEGSPVAKQIEKNGGRGGIVHMALRVADIQKAFDHLQANGFKLVDKAPRKGSRGTMVFFVHPKATENAAFGYLLEVVQEGAHDGH
;
A
#
# COMPACT_ATOMS: atom_id res chain seq x y z
N MET A 1 -12.38 19.93 23.07
CA MET A 1 -13.05 20.13 21.77
C MET A 1 -12.02 20.00 20.64
N MET A 2 -12.36 19.26 19.60
CA MET A 2 -11.48 19.14 18.43
C MET A 2 -11.48 20.41 17.60
N THR A 3 -10.29 20.76 17.05
CA THR A 3 -10.19 21.85 16.07
C THR A 3 -10.81 21.38 14.75
N ASN A 4 -11.10 22.32 13.84
CA ASN A 4 -11.60 21.98 12.51
C ASN A 4 -10.64 21.02 11.78
N ALA A 5 -9.33 21.27 11.88
CA ALA A 5 -8.34 20.40 11.25
C ALA A 5 -8.40 18.98 11.80
N GLN A 6 -8.62 18.82 13.11
CA GLN A 6 -8.75 17.50 13.72
C GLN A 6 -10.04 16.80 13.30
N MET A 7 -11.10 17.55 13.06
CA MET A 7 -12.37 16.98 12.63
C MET A 7 -12.33 16.53 11.15
N GLU A 8 -11.50 17.18 10.35
CA GLU A 8 -11.42 16.91 8.92
C GLU A 8 -10.45 15.80 8.54
N GLN A 9 -9.52 15.45 9.43
CA GLN A 9 -8.53 14.43 9.12
C GLN A 9 -9.08 13.02 9.30
N ILE A 10 -8.42 12.06 8.67
CA ILE A 10 -8.75 10.65 8.86
C ILE A 10 -8.57 10.29 10.33
N PRO A 11 -9.60 9.71 10.99
CA PRO A 11 -9.47 9.33 12.39
C PRO A 11 -8.32 8.36 12.61
N GLY A 12 -7.48 8.65 13.61
CA GLY A 12 -6.38 7.78 13.99
C GLY A 12 -5.24 7.72 13.00
N PHE A 13 -5.09 8.71 12.13
CA PHE A 13 -3.94 8.75 11.22
C PHE A 13 -2.64 8.82 12.01
N LEU A 14 -1.71 7.93 11.69
CA LEU A 14 -0.43 7.81 12.38
C LEU A 14 0.74 8.31 11.53
N PHE A 15 0.94 7.73 10.36
CA PHE A 15 2.05 8.11 9.49
C PHE A 15 1.90 7.45 8.12
N PHE A 16 2.74 7.86 7.19
CA PHE A 16 2.87 7.23 5.89
C PHE A 16 3.54 5.87 6.07
N ASP A 17 2.84 4.78 5.73
CA ASP A 17 3.36 3.44 5.98
C ASP A 17 4.38 3.01 4.92
N HIS A 18 3.98 3.04 3.66
CA HIS A 18 4.88 2.62 2.59
C HIS A 18 4.46 3.16 1.23
N ILE A 19 5.40 3.06 0.29
CA ILE A 19 5.16 3.27 -1.13
C ILE A 19 5.41 1.94 -1.80
N ALA A 20 4.48 1.49 -2.64
CA ALA A 20 4.62 0.25 -3.41
C ALA A 20 5.06 0.57 -4.82
N VAL A 21 6.11 -0.11 -5.25
CA VAL A 21 6.70 0.05 -6.58
C VAL A 21 6.68 -1.30 -7.28
N SER A 22 6.10 -1.33 -8.48
CA SER A 22 6.08 -2.55 -9.28
C SER A 22 7.40 -2.74 -10.00
N VAL A 23 7.81 -3.98 -10.13
CA VAL A 23 9.05 -4.40 -10.77
C VAL A 23 8.71 -5.43 -11.83
N ARG A 24 9.33 -5.32 -13.00
CA ARG A 24 9.09 -6.29 -14.07
C ARG A 24 9.52 -7.69 -13.64
N PRO A 25 8.81 -8.73 -14.15
CA PRO A 25 9.20 -10.11 -13.84
C PRO A 25 10.67 -10.36 -14.11
N GLY A 26 11.34 -11.00 -13.15
CA GLY A 26 12.76 -11.33 -13.24
C GLY A 26 13.70 -10.23 -12.77
N GLU A 27 13.19 -9.04 -12.43
CA GLU A 27 14.05 -7.90 -12.05
C GLU A 27 14.06 -7.59 -10.57
N LEU A 28 13.30 -8.33 -9.76
CA LEU A 28 13.17 -8.01 -8.33
C LEU A 28 14.51 -7.97 -7.61
N GLU A 29 15.34 -8.99 -7.79
CA GLU A 29 16.62 -9.06 -7.07
C GLU A 29 17.57 -7.93 -7.46
N ALA A 30 17.58 -7.52 -8.72
CA ALA A 30 18.41 -6.41 -9.15
C ALA A 30 17.96 -5.11 -8.47
N HIS A 31 16.65 -4.90 -8.35
CA HIS A 31 16.12 -3.74 -7.64
C HIS A 31 16.45 -3.78 -6.16
N VAL A 32 16.29 -4.94 -5.51
CA VAL A 32 16.62 -5.11 -4.10
C VAL A 32 18.09 -4.75 -3.86
N GLN A 33 19.00 -5.24 -4.71
CA GLN A 33 20.43 -4.95 -4.55
C GLN A 33 20.72 -3.46 -4.76
N ALA A 34 20.05 -2.82 -5.71
CA ALA A 34 20.23 -1.38 -5.93
C ALA A 34 19.85 -0.59 -4.67
N TYR A 35 18.71 -0.93 -4.06
CA TYR A 35 18.28 -0.24 -2.84
C TYR A 35 19.19 -0.55 -1.66
N LYS A 36 19.67 -1.79 -1.53
CA LYS A 36 20.65 -2.12 -0.49
C LYS A 36 21.91 -1.30 -0.62
N THR A 37 22.36 -1.04 -1.84
CA THR A 37 23.52 -0.19 -2.08
C THR A 37 23.27 1.24 -1.59
N MET A 38 22.03 1.71 -1.61
CA MET A 38 21.65 3.01 -1.06
C MET A 38 21.50 3.01 0.47
N GLY A 39 21.63 1.86 1.11
CA GLY A 39 21.49 1.75 2.56
C GLY A 39 20.17 1.21 3.05
N PHE A 40 19.28 0.77 2.15
CA PHE A 40 18.03 0.15 2.57
C PHE A 40 18.29 -1.25 3.12
N LYS A 41 17.50 -1.64 4.11
CA LYS A 41 17.59 -2.97 4.71
C LYS A 41 16.36 -3.77 4.36
N GLU A 42 16.53 -5.02 3.97
CA GLU A 42 15.41 -5.92 3.73
C GLU A 42 14.83 -6.36 5.06
N LEU A 43 13.54 -6.11 5.27
CA LEU A 43 12.84 -6.49 6.50
C LEU A 43 11.98 -7.73 6.33
N HIS A 44 11.45 -7.96 5.14
CA HIS A 44 10.45 -9.01 4.93
C HIS A 44 10.38 -9.35 3.45
N ARG A 45 10.06 -10.61 3.18
CA ARG A 45 9.91 -11.11 1.82
C ARG A 45 8.89 -12.25 1.83
N GLU A 46 7.92 -12.20 0.93
CA GLU A 46 6.95 -13.30 0.80
C GLU A 46 6.32 -13.34 -0.58
N GLU A 47 5.68 -14.45 -0.89
CA GLU A 47 4.82 -14.57 -2.06
C GLU A 47 3.37 -14.50 -1.60
N ILE A 48 2.60 -13.62 -2.23
CA ILE A 48 1.18 -13.46 -1.93
C ILE A 48 0.40 -14.13 -3.05
N LEU A 49 -0.18 -15.30 -2.74
CA LEU A 49 -0.79 -16.17 -3.74
C LEU A 49 -2.28 -15.92 -3.99
N GLY A 50 -2.91 -15.09 -3.17
CA GLY A 50 -4.34 -14.79 -3.33
C GLY A 50 -4.63 -13.96 -4.56
N THR A 51 -5.44 -12.93 -4.39
CA THR A 51 -5.86 -12.07 -5.50
C THR A 51 -4.70 -11.35 -6.16
N ASP A 52 -3.71 -10.94 -5.38
CA ASP A 52 -2.62 -10.08 -5.86
C ASP A 52 -1.58 -10.81 -6.70
N GLN A 53 -1.30 -12.05 -6.37
CA GLN A 53 -0.34 -12.90 -7.10
C GLN A 53 0.99 -12.20 -7.35
N VAL A 54 1.67 -11.82 -6.27
CA VAL A 54 2.93 -11.09 -6.34
C VAL A 54 3.98 -11.66 -5.42
N ARG A 55 5.25 -11.38 -5.74
CA ARG A 55 6.38 -11.55 -4.83
C ARG A 55 6.70 -10.19 -4.25
N GLU A 56 6.72 -10.11 -2.92
CA GLU A 56 6.87 -8.86 -2.19
C GLU A 56 8.20 -8.83 -1.44
N VAL A 57 8.87 -7.68 -1.46
CA VAL A 57 10.02 -7.41 -0.58
C VAL A 57 9.78 -6.06 0.07
N LEU A 58 9.90 -6.01 1.40
CA LEU A 58 9.80 -4.77 2.17
C LEU A 58 11.19 -4.31 2.58
N LEU A 59 11.48 -3.07 2.28
CA LEU A 59 12.78 -2.44 2.56
C LEU A 59 12.57 -1.20 3.42
N ARG A 60 13.56 -0.89 4.26
CA ARG A 60 13.57 0.32 5.07
C ARG A 60 14.93 0.97 5.05
N VAL A 61 14.96 2.31 5.02
CA VAL A 61 16.20 3.06 5.21
C VAL A 61 16.16 3.73 6.59
N GLY A 62 17.26 3.60 7.33
CA GLY A 62 17.34 4.17 8.68
C GLY A 62 16.41 3.51 9.67
N ASP A 63 16.04 4.24 10.71
CA ASP A 63 15.23 3.73 11.82
C ASP A 63 13.78 4.24 11.81
N GLY A 64 13.38 4.93 10.75
CA GLY A 64 12.03 5.47 10.63
C GLY A 64 11.01 4.37 10.35
N PRO A 65 9.72 4.69 10.48
CA PRO A 65 8.64 3.72 10.30
C PRO A 65 8.26 3.49 8.85
N ASN A 66 8.81 4.28 7.93
CA ASN A 66 8.39 4.27 6.53
C ASN A 66 9.08 3.17 5.75
N LEU A 67 8.34 2.50 4.88
CA LEU A 67 8.84 1.36 4.12
C LEU A 67 8.72 1.61 2.62
N LEU A 68 9.56 0.90 1.87
CA LEU A 68 9.40 0.75 0.44
C LEU A 68 9.02 -0.69 0.16
N GLN A 69 7.95 -0.89 -0.58
CA GLN A 69 7.50 -2.22 -0.96
C GLN A 69 7.78 -2.43 -2.45
N LEU A 70 8.60 -3.43 -2.76
CA LEU A 70 8.81 -3.83 -4.15
C LEU A 70 7.90 -5.02 -4.42
N ILE A 71 7.16 -4.97 -5.53
CA ILE A 71 6.23 -6.03 -5.89
C ILE A 71 6.46 -6.47 -7.33
N GLU A 72 6.68 -7.76 -7.49
CA GLU A 72 6.90 -8.39 -8.80
C GLU A 72 5.73 -9.34 -9.06
N PRO A 73 5.04 -9.23 -10.21
CA PRO A 73 3.93 -10.14 -10.48
C PRO A 73 4.45 -11.57 -10.67
N LEU A 74 3.70 -12.55 -10.11
CA LEU A 74 4.05 -13.96 -10.25
C LEU A 74 3.64 -14.52 -11.62
N ASN A 75 2.63 -13.91 -12.25
CA ASN A 75 2.13 -14.35 -13.56
C ASN A 75 1.34 -13.22 -14.21
N GLU A 76 0.91 -13.46 -15.44
CA GLU A 76 0.17 -12.46 -16.23
C GLU A 76 -1.23 -12.14 -15.65
N GLY A 77 -1.76 -13.00 -14.82
CA GLY A 77 -3.06 -12.78 -14.17
C GLY A 77 -3.01 -11.82 -13.02
N SER A 78 -1.81 -11.47 -12.55
CA SER A 78 -1.67 -10.52 -11.43
C SER A 78 -2.15 -9.12 -11.84
N PRO A 79 -2.90 -8.43 -10.96
CA PRO A 79 -3.23 -7.02 -11.20
C PRO A 79 -1.99 -6.14 -11.40
N VAL A 80 -0.87 -6.49 -10.79
CA VAL A 80 0.38 -5.77 -10.95
C VAL A 80 0.95 -5.95 -12.36
N ALA A 81 0.81 -7.14 -12.95
CA ALA A 81 1.22 -7.36 -14.33
C ALA A 81 0.44 -6.44 -15.28
N LYS A 82 -0.86 -6.28 -15.03
CA LYS A 82 -1.71 -5.40 -15.84
C LYS A 82 -1.33 -3.93 -15.65
N GLN A 83 -0.95 -3.54 -14.44
CA GLN A 83 -0.50 -2.19 -14.16
C GLN A 83 0.79 -1.89 -14.94
N ILE A 84 1.73 -2.82 -14.95
CA ILE A 84 2.97 -2.67 -15.71
C ILE A 84 2.68 -2.53 -17.20
N GLU A 85 1.78 -3.37 -17.73
CA GLU A 85 1.38 -3.30 -19.12
C GLU A 85 0.80 -1.92 -19.48
N LYS A 86 -0.10 -1.41 -18.64
CA LYS A 86 -0.69 -0.07 -18.84
C LYS A 86 0.35 1.04 -18.74
N ASN A 87 1.45 0.80 -18.03
CA ASN A 87 2.54 1.75 -17.87
C ASN A 87 3.61 1.59 -18.97
N GLY A 88 3.25 1.04 -20.10
CA GLY A 88 4.17 0.88 -21.23
C GLY A 88 5.22 -0.20 -21.03
N GLY A 89 4.93 -1.21 -20.21
CA GLY A 89 5.86 -2.30 -19.91
C GLY A 89 6.90 -1.95 -18.85
N ARG A 90 6.73 -0.83 -18.18
CA ARG A 90 7.67 -0.38 -17.14
C ARG A 90 7.05 -0.51 -15.75
N GLY A 91 7.90 -0.80 -14.76
CA GLY A 91 7.51 -0.67 -13.37
C GLY A 91 7.28 0.78 -12.99
N GLY A 92 6.76 1.00 -11.80
CA GLY A 92 6.49 2.33 -11.29
C GLY A 92 5.69 2.28 -10.00
N ILE A 93 5.34 3.45 -9.49
CA ILE A 93 4.57 3.55 -8.25
C ILE A 93 3.16 2.99 -8.47
N VAL A 94 2.77 2.02 -7.65
CA VAL A 94 1.47 1.35 -7.73
C VAL A 94 0.49 1.95 -6.72
N HIS A 95 0.93 2.08 -5.48
CA HIS A 95 0.10 2.67 -4.44
C HIS A 95 0.96 3.29 -3.35
N MET A 96 0.32 4.16 -2.56
CA MET A 96 0.85 4.68 -1.32
C MET A 96 -0.04 4.18 -0.20
N ALA A 97 0.52 4.00 1.00
CA ALA A 97 -0.24 3.49 2.12
C ALA A 97 -0.16 4.41 3.33
N LEU A 98 -1.31 4.60 3.98
CA LEU A 98 -1.42 5.37 5.20
C LEU A 98 -1.68 4.41 6.36
N ARG A 99 -0.93 4.58 7.46
CA ARG A 99 -1.14 3.78 8.67
C ARG A 99 -2.14 4.49 9.59
N VAL A 100 -3.14 3.74 10.03
CA VAL A 100 -4.16 4.27 10.96
C VAL A 100 -4.27 3.37 12.18
N ALA A 101 -4.78 3.93 13.27
CA ALA A 101 -4.99 3.19 14.52
C ALA A 101 -6.28 2.37 14.50
N ASP A 102 -7.30 2.83 13.77
CA ASP A 102 -8.60 2.16 13.72
C ASP A 102 -9.13 2.21 12.29
N ILE A 103 -8.97 1.09 11.60
CA ILE A 103 -9.27 1.04 10.17
C ILE A 103 -10.77 1.15 9.87
N GLN A 104 -11.62 0.67 10.76
CA GLN A 104 -13.06 0.78 10.52
C GLN A 104 -13.51 2.24 10.60
N LYS A 105 -12.99 2.99 11.56
CA LYS A 105 -13.29 4.43 11.66
C LYS A 105 -12.78 5.19 10.45
N ALA A 106 -11.58 4.85 9.97
CA ALA A 106 -11.01 5.47 8.77
C ALA A 106 -11.89 5.16 7.54
N PHE A 107 -12.31 3.91 7.40
CA PHE A 107 -13.19 3.48 6.31
C PHE A 107 -14.50 4.28 6.32
N ASP A 108 -15.14 4.32 7.47
CA ASP A 108 -16.43 5.02 7.61
C ASP A 108 -16.29 6.51 7.32
N HIS A 109 -15.20 7.11 7.77
CA HIS A 109 -14.94 8.54 7.55
C HIS A 109 -14.79 8.85 6.06
N LEU A 110 -13.98 8.07 5.35
CA LEU A 110 -13.76 8.30 3.92
C LEU A 110 -15.03 8.04 3.12
N GLN A 111 -15.76 6.98 3.46
CA GLN A 111 -17.03 6.68 2.79
C GLN A 111 -18.04 7.81 2.99
N ALA A 112 -18.15 8.32 4.22
CA ALA A 112 -19.06 9.41 4.52
C ALA A 112 -18.70 10.72 3.82
N ASN A 113 -17.43 10.88 3.45
CA ASN A 113 -16.95 12.08 2.75
C ASN A 113 -16.85 11.90 1.24
N GLY A 114 -17.52 10.89 0.70
CA GLY A 114 -17.67 10.74 -0.75
C GLY A 114 -16.51 10.08 -1.47
N PHE A 115 -15.60 9.45 -0.74
CA PHE A 115 -14.53 8.70 -1.38
C PHE A 115 -15.03 7.39 -1.96
N LYS A 116 -14.56 7.07 -3.15
CA LYS A 116 -14.84 5.78 -3.80
C LYS A 116 -13.86 4.76 -3.27
N LEU A 117 -14.37 3.74 -2.60
CA LEU A 117 -13.55 2.69 -2.01
C LEU A 117 -13.64 1.44 -2.88
N VAL A 118 -12.50 0.78 -3.08
CA VAL A 118 -12.44 -0.45 -3.87
C VAL A 118 -13.13 -1.58 -3.11
N ASP A 119 -12.93 -1.62 -1.80
CA ASP A 119 -13.43 -2.70 -0.95
C ASP A 119 -14.75 -2.27 -0.31
N LYS A 120 -15.61 -3.26 -0.03
CA LYS A 120 -16.88 -3.02 0.67
C LYS A 120 -16.67 -2.88 2.18
N ALA A 121 -15.57 -3.40 2.69
CA ALA A 121 -15.19 -3.35 4.08
C ALA A 121 -13.70 -3.61 4.19
N PRO A 122 -13.06 -3.22 5.32
CA PRO A 122 -11.67 -3.59 5.55
C PRO A 122 -11.49 -5.11 5.48
N ARG A 123 -10.37 -5.55 4.92
CA ARG A 123 -10.05 -6.97 4.73
C ARG A 123 -8.61 -7.24 5.14
N LYS A 124 -8.27 -8.52 5.25
CA LYS A 124 -6.90 -8.91 5.60
C LYS A 124 -5.95 -8.60 4.46
N GLY A 125 -4.82 -7.99 4.80
CA GLY A 125 -3.71 -7.74 3.89
C GLY A 125 -2.50 -8.59 4.25
N SER A 126 -1.33 -8.17 3.79
CA SER A 126 -0.09 -8.89 4.09
C SER A 126 0.28 -8.75 5.57
N ARG A 127 1.08 -9.67 6.07
CA ARG A 127 1.63 -9.66 7.44
C ARG A 127 0.56 -9.55 8.53
N GLY A 128 -0.63 -10.10 8.29
CA GLY A 128 -1.71 -10.05 9.27
C GLY A 128 -2.34 -8.67 9.46
N THR A 129 -2.04 -7.72 8.60
CA THR A 129 -2.64 -6.40 8.67
C THR A 129 -4.09 -6.41 8.20
N MET A 130 -4.83 -5.36 8.55
CA MET A 130 -6.13 -5.08 7.95
C MET A 130 -5.97 -3.91 6.98
N VAL A 131 -6.60 -3.99 5.82
CA VAL A 131 -6.44 -2.98 4.77
C VAL A 131 -7.74 -2.68 4.06
N PHE A 132 -7.80 -1.51 3.42
CA PHE A 132 -8.73 -1.23 2.33
C PHE A 132 -8.07 -0.25 1.37
N PHE A 133 -8.64 -0.14 0.18
CA PHE A 133 -8.07 0.73 -0.86
C PHE A 133 -9.07 1.81 -1.29
N VAL A 134 -8.56 3.02 -1.44
CA VAL A 134 -9.28 4.10 -2.10
C VAL A 134 -9.05 3.95 -3.60
N HIS A 135 -10.14 4.01 -4.37
CA HIS A 135 -10.10 3.88 -5.82
C HIS A 135 -9.28 5.03 -6.43
N PRO A 136 -8.58 4.81 -7.56
CA PRO A 136 -7.83 5.88 -8.22
C PRO A 136 -8.65 7.11 -8.59
N LYS A 137 -9.96 6.96 -8.78
CA LYS A 137 -10.84 8.11 -9.01
C LYS A 137 -11.08 8.93 -7.76
N ALA A 138 -10.82 8.38 -6.61
CA ALA A 138 -10.91 8.97 -5.27
C ALA A 138 -12.25 9.65 -4.98
N THR A 139 -12.46 10.88 -5.44
CA THR A 139 -13.71 11.61 -5.21
C THR A 139 -14.25 12.13 -6.53
N GLU A 140 -15.47 12.65 -6.49
CA GLU A 140 -16.09 13.27 -7.64
C GLU A 140 -15.27 14.44 -8.19
N ASN A 141 -14.57 15.15 -7.32
CA ASN A 141 -13.83 16.37 -7.68
C ASN A 141 -12.33 16.15 -7.89
N ALA A 142 -11.80 15.02 -7.49
CA ALA A 142 -10.36 14.77 -7.56
C ALA A 142 -10.07 13.30 -7.87
N ALA A 143 -9.38 13.08 -8.98
CA ALA A 143 -8.89 11.75 -9.32
C ALA A 143 -7.41 11.68 -8.93
N PHE A 144 -7.06 10.69 -8.09
CA PHE A 144 -5.66 10.52 -7.68
C PHE A 144 -4.80 9.92 -8.77
N GLY A 145 -5.36 9.00 -9.57
CA GLY A 145 -4.61 8.31 -10.60
C GLY A 145 -3.77 7.14 -10.08
N TYR A 146 -3.81 6.88 -8.78
CA TYR A 146 -3.13 5.75 -8.15
C TYR A 146 -4.00 5.22 -7.04
N LEU A 147 -3.73 3.99 -6.59
CA LEU A 147 -4.41 3.42 -5.43
C LEU A 147 -3.84 4.03 -4.15
N LEU A 148 -4.71 4.29 -3.18
CA LEU A 148 -4.29 4.69 -1.85
C LEU A 148 -4.73 3.59 -0.89
N GLU A 149 -3.76 2.95 -0.23
CA GLU A 149 -4.04 1.93 0.76
C GLU A 149 -4.15 2.55 2.14
N VAL A 150 -5.09 2.05 2.94
CA VAL A 150 -5.16 2.38 4.36
C VAL A 150 -4.92 1.09 5.11
N VAL A 151 -4.01 1.11 6.08
CA VAL A 151 -3.55 -0.10 6.75
C VAL A 151 -3.52 0.07 8.26
N GLN A 152 -3.93 -0.99 8.97
CA GLN A 152 -3.85 -1.09 10.42
C GLN A 152 -3.13 -2.39 10.76
N GLU A 153 -2.24 -2.34 11.77
CA GLU A 153 -1.59 -3.55 12.25
C GLU A 153 -2.61 -4.56 12.74
N GLY A 154 -2.33 -5.84 12.50
CA GLY A 154 -3.14 -6.91 13.03
C GLY A 154 -2.99 -7.03 14.54
N ALA A 155 -3.99 -7.67 15.18
CA ALA A 155 -4.05 -7.75 16.63
C ALA A 155 -2.88 -8.55 17.26
N HIS A 156 -2.20 -9.37 16.48
CA HIS A 156 -1.11 -10.23 16.97
C HIS A 156 0.26 -9.76 16.51
N ASP A 157 0.36 -8.53 16.15
CA ASP A 157 1.53 -7.94 15.51
C ASP A 157 2.63 -7.53 16.47
N GLY A 158 2.71 -8.09 17.61
CA GLY A 158 3.72 -7.74 18.59
C GLY A 158 5.16 -8.02 18.18
N HIS A 159 5.41 -8.27 16.95
CA HIS A 159 6.74 -8.56 16.43
C HIS A 159 7.41 -7.36 15.79
#